data_fe8d236fdde11e797bee923da07eadec
#
_entry.id   fe8d236fdde11e797bee923da07eadec
#
_cell.length_a   1.000
_cell.length_b   1.000
_cell.length_c   1.000
_cell.angle_alpha   90.00
_cell.angle_beta   90.00
_cell.angle_gamma   90.00
#
_symmetry.space_group_name_H-M   'P 1'
#
loop_
_entity.id
_entity.type
_entity.pdbx_description
1 polymer ?
#
loop_
_entity_poly.entity_id
_entity_poly.type
_entity_poly.pdbx_seq_one_letter_code
_entity_poly.pdbx_strand_id
1 'polypeptide(L)'
;MNPNELLRIVDSLHREKNIDTDIVFQAIEAALASAARRQYGDESDISVQIDRENATLVATLNGEPLDEDAIGRIGAQTAKQVIIQKIREAERDSLVEEFSGQIDDMVTGVVQRADGGATVVSLSNVEAILPRSEQIPGESHHANERIRAVIYEVKPQGSRVKVVLSRTRPSLVRRLFEQEIPEIAEGVITVNALAREPGYRSKVAVSSSDQRVDCVGACVGVR
;
A
#
# COMPACT_ATOMS: atom_id res chain seq x y z
N MET A 1 17.53 26.80 -1.27
CA MET A 1 16.49 26.53 -0.25
C MET A 1 16.98 27.11 1.06
N ASN A 2 16.12 27.81 1.81
CA ASN A 2 16.54 28.39 3.08
C ASN A 2 16.77 27.25 4.09
N PRO A 3 17.93 27.20 4.82
CA PRO A 3 18.22 26.21 5.84
C PRO A 3 17.10 26.02 6.87
N ASN A 4 16.51 27.12 7.33
CA ASN A 4 15.39 27.07 8.28
C ASN A 4 14.11 26.43 7.69
N GLU A 5 13.89 26.54 6.39
CA GLU A 5 12.75 25.93 5.71
C GLU A 5 12.96 24.41 5.60
N LEU A 6 14.19 23.97 5.30
CA LEU A 6 14.54 22.55 5.27
C LEU A 6 14.31 21.89 6.63
N LEU A 7 14.80 22.48 7.71
CA LEU A 7 14.60 21.97 9.06
C LEU A 7 13.12 21.84 9.41
N ARG A 8 12.31 22.85 9.13
CA ARG A 8 10.86 22.81 9.39
C ARG A 8 10.16 21.68 8.63
N ILE A 9 10.53 21.47 7.37
CA ILE A 9 9.95 20.40 6.54
C ILE A 9 10.35 19.03 7.09
N VAL A 10 11.62 18.83 7.42
CA VAL A 10 12.12 17.57 7.98
C VAL A 10 11.46 17.28 9.33
N ASP A 11 11.33 18.27 10.22
CA ASP A 11 10.63 18.13 11.49
C ASP A 11 9.14 17.79 11.32
N SER A 12 8.47 18.41 10.35
CA SER A 12 7.06 18.11 10.03
C SER A 12 6.92 16.67 9.55
N LEU A 13 7.82 16.18 8.69
CA LEU A 13 7.84 14.80 8.22
C LEU A 13 8.04 13.80 9.37
N HIS A 14 8.90 14.11 10.30
CA HIS A 14 9.10 13.30 11.49
C HIS A 14 7.83 13.21 12.34
N ARG A 15 7.18 14.35 12.62
CA ARG A 15 5.99 14.42 13.47
C ARG A 15 4.74 13.84 12.83
N GLU A 16 4.51 14.11 11.56
CA GLU A 16 3.24 13.77 10.88
C GLU A 16 3.30 12.38 10.23
N LYS A 17 4.46 11.95 9.76
CA LYS A 17 4.64 10.72 8.98
C LYS A 17 5.54 9.69 9.66
N ASN A 18 6.06 10.00 10.86
CA ASN A 18 6.98 9.14 11.61
C ASN A 18 8.23 8.73 10.81
N ILE A 19 8.72 9.63 9.95
CA ILE A 19 9.95 9.41 9.18
C ILE A 19 11.14 9.88 10.02
N ASP A 20 12.18 9.05 10.13
CA ASP A 20 13.41 9.42 10.80
C ASP A 20 14.09 10.59 10.07
N THR A 21 14.43 11.64 10.83
CA THR A 21 15.07 12.86 10.32
C THR A 21 16.39 12.54 9.63
N ASP A 22 17.21 11.64 10.18
CA ASP A 22 18.48 11.25 9.59
C ASP A 22 18.32 10.56 8.24
N ILE A 23 17.29 9.74 8.07
CA ILE A 23 16.99 9.09 6.78
C ILE A 23 16.67 10.15 5.72
N VAL A 24 15.97 11.22 6.08
CA VAL A 24 15.64 12.29 5.15
C VAL A 24 16.89 13.07 4.75
N PHE A 25 17.73 13.44 5.72
CA PHE A 25 18.98 14.14 5.45
C PHE A 25 19.93 13.31 4.59
N GLN A 26 20.17 12.04 4.92
CA GLN A 26 21.02 11.13 4.14
C GLN A 26 20.51 10.98 2.70
N ALA A 27 19.19 10.89 2.52
CA ALA A 27 18.61 10.80 1.18
C ALA A 27 18.85 12.09 0.36
N ILE A 28 18.77 13.25 1.00
CA ILE A 28 19.06 14.55 0.36
C ILE A 28 20.56 14.64 0.02
N GLU A 29 21.46 14.29 0.94
CA GLU A 29 22.91 14.26 0.73
C GLU A 29 23.29 13.37 -0.46
N ALA A 30 22.78 12.14 -0.49
CA ALA A 30 23.02 11.19 -1.59
C ALA A 30 22.50 11.69 -2.95
N ALA A 31 21.32 12.31 -2.96
CA ALA A 31 20.74 12.85 -4.17
C ALA A 31 21.51 14.08 -4.68
N LEU A 32 21.98 14.95 -3.78
CA LEU A 32 22.83 16.08 -4.12
C LEU A 32 24.19 15.65 -4.66
N ALA A 33 24.83 14.67 -4.03
CA ALA A 33 26.08 14.08 -4.51
C ALA A 33 25.90 13.46 -5.90
N SER A 34 24.79 12.75 -6.15
CA SER A 34 24.49 12.20 -7.47
C SER A 34 24.25 13.28 -8.53
N ALA A 35 23.53 14.35 -8.18
CA ALA A 35 23.28 15.47 -9.09
C ALA A 35 24.56 16.24 -9.41
N ALA A 36 25.44 16.43 -8.43
CA ALA A 36 26.74 17.05 -8.61
C ALA A 36 27.68 16.21 -9.49
N ARG A 37 27.70 14.88 -9.33
CA ARG A 37 28.47 13.98 -10.21
C ARG A 37 28.05 14.10 -11.67
N ARG A 38 26.76 14.23 -11.96
CA ARG A 38 26.29 14.43 -13.33
C ARG A 38 26.79 15.74 -13.96
N GLN A 39 27.05 16.75 -13.14
CA GLN A 39 27.53 18.04 -13.62
C GLN A 39 29.05 18.12 -13.72
N TYR A 40 29.78 17.53 -12.77
CA TYR A 40 31.23 17.63 -12.66
C TYR A 40 31.98 16.40 -13.21
N GLY A 41 31.25 15.34 -13.58
CA GLY A 41 31.76 14.08 -14.11
C GLY A 41 31.67 12.92 -13.12
N ASP A 42 31.38 11.72 -13.66
CA ASP A 42 31.13 10.52 -12.85
C ASP A 42 32.37 10.02 -12.06
N GLU A 43 33.58 10.38 -12.50
CA GLU A 43 34.87 10.01 -11.84
C GLU A 43 35.24 10.98 -10.70
N SER A 44 34.47 12.05 -10.50
CA SER A 44 34.75 13.04 -9.46
C SER A 44 34.39 12.52 -8.08
N ASP A 45 35.32 12.64 -7.12
CA ASP A 45 35.04 12.36 -5.71
C ASP A 45 34.26 13.52 -5.08
N ILE A 46 32.94 13.35 -4.96
CA ILE A 46 32.04 14.37 -4.43
C ILE A 46 31.44 13.86 -3.11
N SER A 47 31.70 14.60 -2.05
CA SER A 47 31.07 14.44 -0.75
C SER A 47 30.12 15.61 -0.47
N VAL A 48 28.93 15.30 0.00
CA VAL A 48 27.93 16.28 0.41
C VAL A 48 27.44 15.90 1.81
N GLN A 49 27.50 16.84 2.74
CA GLN A 49 27.02 16.68 4.10
C GLN A 49 26.13 17.88 4.47
N ILE A 50 25.08 17.61 5.22
CA ILE A 50 24.18 18.63 5.78
C ILE A 50 24.31 18.59 7.29
N ASP A 51 24.66 19.74 7.87
CA ASP A 51 24.65 19.92 9.32
C ASP A 51 23.20 19.75 9.82
N ARG A 52 23.01 18.84 10.78
CA ARG A 52 21.67 18.50 11.31
C ARG A 52 21.06 19.63 12.16
N GLU A 53 21.88 20.47 12.75
CA GLU A 53 21.43 21.55 13.64
C GLU A 53 21.05 22.81 12.85
N ASN A 54 21.86 23.18 11.86
CA ASN A 54 21.74 24.43 11.13
C ASN A 54 21.28 24.25 9.68
N ALA A 55 21.15 22.99 9.20
CA ALA A 55 20.89 22.63 7.81
C ALA A 55 21.82 23.32 6.80
N THR A 56 23.03 23.66 7.22
CA THR A 56 24.07 24.18 6.33
C THR A 56 24.65 23.04 5.49
N LEU A 57 24.76 23.30 4.19
CA LEU A 57 25.29 22.36 3.23
C LEU A 57 26.81 22.56 3.10
N VAL A 58 27.55 21.48 3.33
CA VAL A 58 28.99 21.43 3.08
C VAL A 58 29.24 20.43 1.98
N ALA A 59 29.90 20.86 0.91
CA ALA A 59 30.23 19.97 -0.21
C ALA A 59 31.69 20.12 -0.61
N THR A 60 32.31 19.00 -0.98
CA THR A 60 33.68 18.94 -1.46
C THR A 60 33.78 18.22 -2.80
N LEU A 61 34.64 18.70 -3.67
CA LEU A 61 35.02 18.07 -4.94
C LEU A 61 36.49 17.72 -4.88
N ASN A 62 36.84 16.44 -4.93
CA ASN A 62 38.22 15.95 -4.84
C ASN A 62 38.96 16.48 -3.61
N GLY A 63 38.26 16.69 -2.49
CA GLY A 63 38.78 17.21 -1.24
C GLY A 63 38.82 18.73 -1.11
N GLU A 64 38.51 19.48 -2.17
CA GLU A 64 38.42 20.95 -2.14
C GLU A 64 36.96 21.40 -1.92
N PRO A 65 36.73 22.50 -1.16
CA PRO A 65 35.37 23.01 -0.94
C PRO A 65 34.74 23.46 -2.26
N LEU A 66 33.51 23.02 -2.51
CA LEU A 66 32.68 23.50 -3.62
C LEU A 66 31.95 24.79 -3.23
N ASP A 67 31.82 25.70 -4.21
CA ASP A 67 31.12 26.97 -4.04
C ASP A 67 29.63 26.72 -3.70
N GLU A 68 29.16 27.33 -2.60
CA GLU A 68 27.78 27.18 -2.09
C GLU A 68 26.75 27.62 -3.14
N ASP A 69 27.03 28.61 -3.97
CA ASP A 69 26.11 29.10 -5.01
C ASP A 69 25.94 28.09 -6.17
N ALA A 70 26.99 27.33 -6.48
CA ALA A 70 26.95 26.31 -7.52
C ALA A 70 26.07 25.12 -7.11
N ILE A 71 26.14 24.73 -5.83
CA ILE A 71 25.33 23.63 -5.27
C ILE A 71 23.92 24.10 -4.88
N GLY A 72 23.77 25.34 -4.45
CA GLY A 72 22.51 25.90 -3.98
C GLY A 72 21.38 25.83 -4.99
N ARG A 73 21.65 26.03 -6.28
CA ARG A 73 20.65 25.94 -7.35
C ARG A 73 20.22 24.51 -7.64
N ILE A 74 21.17 23.57 -7.72
CA ILE A 74 20.93 22.14 -7.90
C ILE A 74 20.26 21.59 -6.64
N GLY A 75 20.72 22.06 -5.48
CA GLY A 75 20.31 21.60 -4.17
C GLY A 75 18.84 21.79 -3.87
N ALA A 76 18.30 22.97 -4.13
CA ALA A 76 16.91 23.28 -3.80
C ALA A 76 15.89 22.39 -4.54
N GLN A 77 16.09 22.17 -5.83
CA GLN A 77 15.20 21.36 -6.63
C GLN A 77 15.33 19.85 -6.29
N THR A 78 16.55 19.38 -6.11
CA THR A 78 16.85 18.00 -5.75
C THR A 78 16.31 17.66 -4.36
N ALA A 79 16.55 18.51 -3.37
CA ALA A 79 16.02 18.32 -2.02
C ALA A 79 14.48 18.26 -2.00
N LYS A 80 13.81 19.15 -2.74
CA LYS A 80 12.35 19.12 -2.88
C LYS A 80 11.85 17.80 -3.46
N GLN A 81 12.50 17.26 -4.49
CA GLN A 81 12.13 15.98 -5.09
C GLN A 81 12.33 14.82 -4.10
N VAL A 82 13.43 14.80 -3.36
CA VAL A 82 13.71 13.77 -2.34
C VAL A 82 12.66 13.81 -1.23
N ILE A 83 12.32 14.99 -0.74
CA ILE A 83 11.29 15.16 0.29
C ILE A 83 9.95 14.61 -0.20
N ILE A 84 9.52 14.97 -1.41
CA ILE A 84 8.28 14.45 -1.99
C ILE A 84 8.33 12.93 -2.14
N GLN A 85 9.48 12.37 -2.52
CA GLN A 85 9.66 10.94 -2.64
C GLN A 85 9.55 10.26 -1.27
N LYS A 86 10.19 10.80 -0.22
CA LYS A 86 10.13 10.26 1.14
C LYS A 86 8.72 10.30 1.72
N ILE A 87 7.96 11.36 1.46
CA ILE A 87 6.54 11.43 1.83
C ILE A 87 5.77 10.28 1.18
N ARG A 88 5.92 10.09 -0.13
CA ARG A 88 5.23 9.03 -0.87
C ARG A 88 5.62 7.62 -0.40
N GLU A 89 6.90 7.41 -0.07
CA GLU A 89 7.39 6.15 0.48
C GLU A 89 6.74 5.84 1.83
N ALA A 90 6.70 6.82 2.74
CA ALA A 90 6.06 6.66 4.04
C ALA A 90 4.54 6.44 3.95
N GLU A 91 3.85 7.16 3.06
CA GLU A 91 2.43 6.94 2.80
C GLU A 91 2.17 5.54 2.23
N ARG A 92 3.02 5.09 1.30
CA ARG A 92 2.97 3.72 0.78
C ARG A 92 3.14 2.69 1.89
N ASP A 93 4.15 2.85 2.74
CA ASP A 93 4.48 1.88 3.79
C ASP A 93 3.35 1.79 4.83
N SER A 94 2.75 2.93 5.19
CA SER A 94 1.56 2.97 6.05
C SER A 94 0.37 2.24 5.42
N LEU A 95 0.13 2.43 4.12
CA LEU A 95 -0.93 1.72 3.41
C LEU A 95 -0.64 0.22 3.28
N VAL A 96 0.63 -0.17 3.06
CA VAL A 96 1.03 -1.59 3.03
C VAL A 96 0.75 -2.24 4.38
N GLU A 97 1.08 -1.60 5.48
CA GLU A 97 0.82 -2.10 6.83
C GLU A 97 -0.69 -2.23 7.09
N GLU A 98 -1.47 -1.18 6.81
CA GLU A 98 -2.94 -1.16 6.95
C GLU A 98 -3.60 -2.31 6.19
N PHE A 99 -3.32 -2.44 4.90
CA PHE A 99 -3.97 -3.45 4.06
C PHE A 99 -3.40 -4.86 4.26
N SER A 100 -2.15 -5.01 4.70
CA SER A 100 -1.58 -6.32 5.03
C SER A 100 -2.27 -6.97 6.23
N GLY A 101 -2.73 -6.17 7.20
CA GLY A 101 -3.56 -6.64 8.31
C GLY A 101 -4.96 -7.09 7.90
N GLN A 102 -5.40 -6.74 6.67
CA GLN A 102 -6.74 -7.06 6.14
C GLN A 102 -6.71 -8.18 5.08
N ILE A 103 -5.60 -8.92 4.95
CA ILE A 103 -5.55 -10.08 4.04
C ILE A 103 -6.62 -11.09 4.46
N ASP A 104 -7.35 -11.65 3.48
CA ASP A 104 -8.54 -12.50 3.62
C ASP A 104 -9.78 -11.79 4.19
N ASP A 105 -9.73 -10.50 4.48
CA ASP A 105 -10.92 -9.73 4.81
C ASP A 105 -11.69 -9.34 3.56
N MET A 106 -13.02 -9.27 3.70
CA MET A 106 -13.88 -8.86 2.61
C MET A 106 -14.03 -7.34 2.59
N VAL A 107 -13.74 -6.78 1.41
CA VAL A 107 -13.88 -5.36 1.13
C VAL A 107 -14.93 -5.12 0.05
N THR A 108 -15.56 -3.97 0.11
CA THR A 108 -16.46 -3.49 -0.95
C THR A 108 -15.79 -2.33 -1.66
N GLY A 109 -15.69 -2.42 -2.98
CA GLY A 109 -15.13 -1.38 -3.81
C GLY A 109 -16.02 -1.03 -5.00
N VAL A 110 -15.68 0.04 -5.68
CA VAL A 110 -16.37 0.50 -6.90
C VAL A 110 -15.47 0.26 -8.10
N VAL A 111 -15.99 -0.43 -9.09
CA VAL A 111 -15.29 -0.67 -10.36
C VAL A 111 -15.05 0.67 -11.07
N GLN A 112 -13.80 1.00 -11.32
CA GLN A 112 -13.41 2.19 -12.09
C GLN A 112 -13.38 1.89 -13.58
N ARG A 113 -12.74 0.78 -13.93
CA ARG A 113 -12.63 0.29 -15.31
C ARG A 113 -12.44 -1.22 -15.33
N ALA A 114 -12.95 -1.84 -16.34
CA ALA A 114 -12.74 -3.26 -16.63
C ALA A 114 -12.11 -3.37 -18.03
N ASP A 115 -10.80 -3.56 -18.05
CA ASP A 115 -10.04 -3.80 -19.28
C ASP A 115 -9.75 -5.30 -19.37
N GLY A 116 -9.87 -5.91 -20.54
CA GLY A 116 -9.88 -7.35 -20.82
C GLY A 116 -8.90 -8.30 -20.09
N GLY A 117 -8.05 -7.78 -19.21
CA GLY A 117 -7.11 -8.56 -18.40
C GLY A 117 -7.25 -8.34 -16.90
N ALA A 118 -7.79 -7.22 -16.45
CA ALA A 118 -7.96 -6.92 -15.03
C ALA A 118 -9.07 -5.89 -14.82
N THR A 119 -9.72 -5.94 -13.66
CA THR A 119 -10.68 -4.93 -13.23
C THR A 119 -10.02 -4.05 -12.17
N VAL A 120 -10.00 -2.75 -12.39
CA VAL A 120 -9.53 -1.77 -11.42
C VAL A 120 -10.68 -1.36 -10.53
N VAL A 121 -10.49 -1.49 -9.24
CA VAL A 121 -11.51 -1.26 -8.20
C VAL A 121 -11.02 -0.18 -7.26
N SER A 122 -11.78 0.87 -7.07
CA SER A 122 -11.51 1.88 -6.06
C SER A 122 -12.00 1.37 -4.70
N LEU A 123 -11.07 1.25 -3.78
CA LEU A 123 -11.35 1.18 -2.35
C LEU A 123 -11.35 2.62 -1.79
N SER A 124 -11.59 2.81 -0.50
CA SER A 124 -11.73 4.15 0.10
C SER A 124 -10.58 5.11 -0.25
N ASN A 125 -9.34 4.65 -0.13
CA ASN A 125 -8.12 5.45 -0.23
C ASN A 125 -7.07 4.89 -1.20
N VAL A 126 -7.35 3.74 -1.85
CA VAL A 126 -6.40 3.07 -2.74
C VAL A 126 -7.12 2.44 -3.93
N GLU A 127 -6.41 2.37 -5.07
CA GLU A 127 -6.83 1.56 -6.22
C GLU A 127 -6.34 0.12 -6.04
N ALA A 128 -7.27 -0.81 -6.09
CA ALA A 128 -7.01 -2.24 -6.06
C ALA A 128 -7.22 -2.86 -7.45
N ILE A 129 -6.59 -4.00 -7.67
CA ILE A 129 -6.65 -4.74 -8.93
C ILE A 129 -7.28 -6.10 -8.68
N LEU A 130 -8.31 -6.42 -9.45
CA LEU A 130 -8.90 -7.75 -9.54
C LEU A 130 -8.46 -8.39 -10.87
N PRO A 131 -7.36 -9.18 -10.87
CA PRO A 131 -6.85 -9.80 -12.10
C PRO A 131 -7.81 -10.87 -12.62
N ARG A 132 -7.73 -11.19 -13.90
CA ARG A 132 -8.62 -12.15 -14.55
C ARG A 132 -8.58 -13.54 -13.89
N SER A 133 -7.44 -13.97 -13.40
CA SER A 133 -7.28 -15.25 -12.68
C SER A 133 -8.04 -15.30 -11.36
N GLU A 134 -8.35 -14.14 -10.78
CA GLU A 134 -9.06 -14.01 -9.51
C GLU A 134 -10.51 -13.54 -9.70
N GLN A 135 -10.99 -13.42 -10.95
CA GLN A 135 -12.39 -13.19 -11.29
C GLN A 135 -13.14 -14.50 -11.41
N ILE A 136 -14.41 -14.53 -11.01
CA ILE A 136 -15.26 -15.70 -11.18
C ILE A 136 -15.57 -15.88 -12.68
N PRO A 137 -15.36 -17.07 -13.25
CA PRO A 137 -15.69 -17.33 -14.64
C PRO A 137 -17.17 -17.03 -14.95
N GLY A 138 -17.40 -16.25 -15.99
CA GLY A 138 -18.75 -15.83 -16.41
C GLY A 138 -19.27 -14.54 -15.77
N GLU A 139 -18.59 -13.99 -14.75
CA GLU A 139 -18.89 -12.65 -14.24
C GLU A 139 -18.34 -11.57 -15.17
N SER A 140 -19.15 -10.53 -15.40
CA SER A 140 -18.74 -9.31 -16.09
C SER A 140 -18.88 -8.13 -15.12
N HIS A 141 -17.88 -7.26 -15.08
CA HIS A 141 -17.90 -6.09 -14.23
C HIS A 141 -18.01 -4.82 -15.06
N HIS A 142 -18.83 -3.90 -14.63
CA HIS A 142 -19.08 -2.64 -15.33
C HIS A 142 -18.61 -1.45 -14.47
N ALA A 143 -18.21 -0.37 -15.13
CA ALA A 143 -17.83 0.85 -14.43
C ALA A 143 -18.97 1.35 -13.52
N ASN A 144 -18.60 1.84 -12.34
CA ASN A 144 -19.48 2.28 -11.25
C ASN A 144 -20.28 1.16 -10.54
N GLU A 145 -20.05 -0.10 -10.87
CA GLU A 145 -20.61 -1.22 -10.15
C GLU A 145 -19.91 -1.39 -8.80
N ARG A 146 -20.67 -1.73 -7.76
CA ARG A 146 -20.10 -2.12 -6.45
C ARG A 146 -19.83 -3.62 -6.45
N ILE A 147 -18.61 -4.00 -6.12
CA ILE A 147 -18.24 -5.40 -5.98
C ILE A 147 -17.69 -5.70 -4.60
N ARG A 148 -17.96 -6.90 -4.11
CA ARG A 148 -17.36 -7.47 -2.91
C ARG A 148 -16.25 -8.43 -3.32
N ALA A 149 -15.09 -8.31 -2.70
CA ALA A 149 -13.95 -9.19 -2.93
C ALA A 149 -13.13 -9.32 -1.65
N VAL A 150 -12.27 -10.30 -1.56
CA VAL A 150 -11.29 -10.40 -0.47
C VAL A 150 -9.95 -9.83 -0.91
N ILE A 151 -9.22 -9.24 0.03
CA ILE A 151 -7.84 -8.85 -0.20
C ILE A 151 -6.99 -10.12 -0.23
N TYR A 152 -6.35 -10.36 -1.34
CA TYR A 152 -5.53 -11.56 -1.55
C TYR A 152 -4.05 -11.29 -1.32
N GLU A 153 -3.56 -10.17 -1.80
CA GLU A 153 -2.16 -9.83 -1.73
C GLU A 153 -1.98 -8.30 -1.64
N VAL A 154 -1.00 -7.88 -0.86
CA VAL A 154 -0.61 -6.48 -0.74
C VAL A 154 0.89 -6.38 -0.97
N LYS A 155 1.32 -5.55 -1.93
CA LYS A 155 2.73 -5.37 -2.28
C LYS A 155 3.08 -3.91 -2.48
N PRO A 156 4.27 -3.47 -2.04
CA PRO A 156 4.82 -2.19 -2.48
C PRO A 156 5.16 -2.26 -3.97
N GLN A 157 4.80 -1.23 -4.72
CA GLN A 157 5.13 -1.07 -6.14
C GLN A 157 5.64 0.34 -6.43
N GLY A 158 6.96 0.53 -6.40
CA GLY A 158 7.57 1.86 -6.48
C GLY A 158 7.11 2.73 -5.30
N SER A 159 6.52 3.88 -5.60
CA SER A 159 5.96 4.82 -4.61
C SER A 159 4.47 4.57 -4.28
N ARG A 160 3.88 3.48 -4.76
CA ARG A 160 2.47 3.13 -4.56
C ARG A 160 2.32 1.78 -3.89
N VAL A 161 1.13 1.49 -3.37
CA VAL A 161 0.73 0.16 -2.92
C VAL A 161 -0.06 -0.53 -4.03
N LYS A 162 0.20 -1.81 -4.24
CA LYS A 162 -0.61 -2.68 -5.09
C LYS A 162 -1.41 -3.61 -4.20
N VAL A 163 -2.71 -3.40 -4.15
CA VAL A 163 -3.67 -4.28 -3.48
C VAL A 163 -4.30 -5.19 -4.53
N VAL A 164 -4.17 -6.49 -4.36
CA VAL A 164 -4.76 -7.48 -5.26
C VAL A 164 -5.99 -8.08 -4.59
N LEU A 165 -7.11 -8.01 -5.29
CA LEU A 165 -8.38 -8.57 -4.86
C LEU A 165 -8.61 -9.94 -5.47
N SER A 166 -9.41 -10.75 -4.79
CA SER A 166 -9.89 -12.04 -5.30
C SER A 166 -11.37 -12.25 -5.05
N ARG A 167 -12.04 -12.85 -6.04
CA ARG A 167 -13.40 -13.37 -5.93
C ARG A 167 -13.45 -14.89 -6.05
N THR A 168 -12.31 -15.52 -6.32
CA THR A 168 -12.20 -16.99 -6.48
C THR A 168 -11.83 -17.69 -5.18
N ARG A 169 -11.19 -17.01 -4.23
CA ARG A 169 -10.68 -17.61 -3.00
C ARG A 169 -11.81 -18.12 -2.08
N PRO A 170 -11.58 -19.26 -1.38
CA PRO A 170 -12.52 -19.76 -0.38
C PRO A 170 -12.86 -18.75 0.72
N SER A 171 -11.92 -17.89 1.10
CA SER A 171 -12.10 -16.84 2.09
C SER A 171 -13.27 -15.92 1.75
N LEU A 172 -13.54 -15.62 0.47
CA LEU A 172 -14.71 -14.84 0.09
C LEU A 172 -16.02 -15.49 0.57
N VAL A 173 -16.18 -16.80 0.33
CA VAL A 173 -17.40 -17.51 0.77
C VAL A 173 -17.47 -17.55 2.29
N ARG A 174 -16.34 -17.78 2.97
CA ARG A 174 -16.30 -17.77 4.43
C ARG A 174 -16.76 -16.42 4.99
N ARG A 175 -16.26 -15.31 4.46
CA ARG A 175 -16.67 -13.96 4.88
C ARG A 175 -18.15 -13.66 4.55
N LEU A 176 -18.65 -14.16 3.43
CA LEU A 176 -20.08 -14.06 3.13
C LEU A 176 -20.94 -14.81 4.12
N PHE A 177 -20.54 -16.02 4.52
CA PHE A 177 -21.21 -16.78 5.57
C PHE A 177 -21.22 -16.02 6.91
N GLU A 178 -20.10 -15.44 7.31
CA GLU A 178 -19.99 -14.64 8.54
C GLU A 178 -20.91 -13.40 8.50
N GLN A 179 -21.13 -12.79 7.32
CA GLN A 179 -22.03 -11.64 7.19
C GLN A 179 -23.51 -12.00 7.16
N GLU A 180 -23.85 -13.10 6.52
CA GLU A 180 -25.26 -13.46 6.27
C GLU A 180 -25.85 -14.38 7.35
N ILE A 181 -25.00 -15.02 8.15
CA ILE A 181 -25.43 -16.01 9.17
C ILE A 181 -25.02 -15.51 10.56
N PRO A 182 -25.96 -14.97 11.34
CA PRO A 182 -25.68 -14.42 12.67
C PRO A 182 -25.01 -15.43 13.61
N GLU A 183 -25.41 -16.70 13.56
CA GLU A 183 -24.88 -17.77 14.42
C GLU A 183 -23.39 -18.07 14.14
N ILE A 184 -22.92 -17.78 12.93
CA ILE A 184 -21.48 -17.84 12.59
C ILE A 184 -20.76 -16.61 13.12
N ALA A 185 -21.34 -15.43 12.94
CA ALA A 185 -20.79 -14.17 13.46
C ALA A 185 -20.67 -14.19 15.00
N GLU A 186 -21.63 -14.80 15.69
CA GLU A 186 -21.65 -14.96 17.15
C GLU A 186 -20.77 -16.13 17.64
N GLY A 187 -20.20 -16.93 16.73
CA GLY A 187 -19.33 -18.05 17.07
C GLY A 187 -20.07 -19.30 17.55
N VAL A 188 -21.41 -19.36 17.46
CA VAL A 188 -22.24 -20.54 17.78
C VAL A 188 -22.05 -21.64 16.74
N ILE A 189 -21.96 -21.26 15.46
CA ILE A 189 -21.66 -22.17 14.34
C ILE A 189 -20.24 -21.88 13.83
N THR A 190 -19.48 -22.95 13.63
CA THR A 190 -18.11 -22.86 13.11
C THR A 190 -18.04 -23.49 11.71
N VAL A 191 -17.44 -22.79 10.77
CA VAL A 191 -17.09 -23.32 9.45
C VAL A 191 -15.77 -24.08 9.54
N ASN A 192 -15.83 -25.42 9.57
CA ASN A 192 -14.67 -26.29 9.75
C ASN A 192 -13.87 -26.49 8.47
N ALA A 193 -14.54 -26.65 7.34
CA ALA A 193 -13.91 -26.83 6.04
C ALA A 193 -14.76 -26.20 4.93
N LEU A 194 -14.09 -25.75 3.87
CA LEU A 194 -14.72 -25.19 2.70
C LEU A 194 -13.93 -25.59 1.45
N ALA A 195 -14.60 -26.23 0.51
CA ALA A 195 -14.09 -26.51 -0.82
C ALA A 195 -14.93 -25.76 -1.85
N ARG A 196 -14.30 -25.10 -2.82
CA ARG A 196 -14.96 -24.19 -3.75
C ARG A 196 -14.50 -24.41 -5.19
N GLU A 197 -15.46 -24.48 -6.09
CA GLU A 197 -15.29 -24.30 -7.52
C GLU A 197 -15.91 -22.95 -7.89
N PRO A 198 -15.09 -21.89 -8.12
CA PRO A 198 -15.58 -20.52 -8.31
C PRO A 198 -16.58 -20.40 -9.46
N GLY A 199 -17.73 -19.77 -9.19
CA GLY A 199 -18.81 -19.61 -10.16
C GLY A 199 -19.68 -20.86 -10.37
N TYR A 200 -19.36 -21.97 -9.72
CA TYR A 200 -20.08 -23.21 -9.91
C TYR A 200 -20.70 -23.77 -8.62
N ARG A 201 -19.88 -24.14 -7.63
CA ARG A 201 -20.37 -24.70 -6.37
C ARG A 201 -19.40 -24.51 -5.22
N SER A 202 -19.93 -24.61 -4.00
CA SER A 202 -19.13 -24.73 -2.78
C SER A 202 -19.68 -25.83 -1.89
N LYS A 203 -18.78 -26.55 -1.22
CA LYS A 203 -19.11 -27.50 -0.15
C LYS A 203 -18.57 -26.96 1.15
N VAL A 204 -19.42 -26.85 2.15
CA VAL A 204 -19.07 -26.26 3.44
C VAL A 204 -19.41 -27.27 4.54
N ALA A 205 -18.44 -27.56 5.41
CA ALA A 205 -18.65 -28.35 6.60
C ALA A 205 -18.80 -27.42 7.79
N VAL A 206 -19.90 -27.53 8.52
CA VAL A 206 -20.22 -26.72 9.69
C VAL A 206 -20.47 -27.59 10.91
N SER A 207 -20.19 -27.03 12.09
CA SER A 207 -20.54 -27.63 13.38
C SER A 207 -21.04 -26.54 14.33
N SER A 208 -21.82 -26.94 15.33
CA SER A 208 -22.26 -26.03 16.39
C SER A 208 -21.72 -26.46 17.75
N SER A 209 -21.42 -25.49 18.59
CA SER A 209 -21.13 -25.69 20.01
C SER A 209 -22.40 -25.95 20.83
N ASP A 210 -23.57 -25.53 20.33
CA ASP A 210 -24.88 -25.78 20.96
C ASP A 210 -25.62 -26.90 20.20
N GLN A 211 -25.89 -28.00 20.91
CA GLN A 211 -26.62 -29.17 20.35
C GLN A 211 -28.06 -28.86 19.93
N ARG A 212 -28.63 -27.74 20.36
CA ARG A 212 -30.00 -27.31 20.00
C ARG A 212 -30.06 -26.56 18.68
N VAL A 213 -28.89 -26.19 18.12
CA VAL A 213 -28.80 -25.46 16.85
C VAL A 213 -28.60 -26.40 15.68
N ASP A 214 -29.56 -26.38 14.75
CA ASP A 214 -29.39 -27.03 13.45
C ASP A 214 -28.44 -26.22 12.56
N CYS A 215 -27.17 -26.60 12.55
CA CYS A 215 -26.12 -25.88 11.81
C CYS A 215 -26.40 -25.81 10.30
N VAL A 216 -27.00 -26.87 9.73
CA VAL A 216 -27.28 -26.93 8.30
C VAL A 216 -28.50 -26.07 7.97
N GLY A 217 -29.56 -26.18 8.79
CA GLY A 217 -30.78 -25.39 8.64
C GLY A 217 -30.48 -23.89 8.73
N ALA A 218 -29.68 -23.45 9.70
CA ALA A 218 -29.25 -22.05 9.84
C ALA A 218 -28.49 -21.54 8.62
N CYS A 219 -27.63 -22.39 8.03
CA CYS A 219 -26.83 -22.00 6.85
C CYS A 219 -27.63 -22.01 5.53
N VAL A 220 -28.67 -22.81 5.42
CA VAL A 220 -29.51 -22.89 4.21
C VAL A 220 -30.60 -21.81 4.19
N GLY A 221 -31.03 -21.38 5.35
CA GLY A 221 -32.12 -20.40 5.51
C GLY A 221 -33.50 -20.99 5.23
N VAL A 222 -34.52 -20.19 5.49
CA VAL A 222 -35.91 -20.51 5.19
C VAL A 222 -36.22 -20.12 3.75
N ARG A 223 -36.78 -21.02 2.97
CA ARG A 223 -37.27 -20.74 1.61
C ARG A 223 -38.53 -19.90 1.65
#